data_6ca48f15c7ff51bb20a485ec73d72468
#
_entry.id   6ca48f15c7ff51bb20a485ec73d72468
#
_cell.length_a   1.000
_cell.length_b   1.000
_cell.length_c   1.000
_cell.angle_alpha   90.00
_cell.angle_beta   90.00
_cell.angle_gamma   90.00
#
_symmetry.space_group_name_H-M   'P 1'
#
loop_
_entity.id
_entity.type
_entity.pdbx_description
1 polymer ?
#
loop_
_entity_poly.entity_id
_entity_poly.type
_entity_poly.pdbx_seq_one_letter_code
_entity_poly.pdbx_strand_id
1 'polypeptide(L)'
;MSVIVAYKERDKIIVACDDRETVKNLYKDSYSRKSKAFVYYGKKEFIIGCAGNVAIADILAPKIGQLSKIDETTLYDVILDFQDKFNNTPYINSDDCLDGQLIVACNDKAYIIS
;
A
#
# COMPACT_ATOMS: atom_id res chain seq x y z
N MET A 1 -1.22 14.86 4.65
CA MET A 1 -1.81 13.80 5.49
C MET A 1 -2.73 12.94 4.64
N SER A 2 -2.66 11.64 4.82
CA SER A 2 -3.51 10.68 4.10
C SER A 2 -4.45 9.99 5.07
N VAL A 3 -5.67 9.76 4.61
CA VAL A 3 -6.66 9.03 5.39
C VAL A 3 -7.13 7.85 4.55
N ILE A 4 -6.98 6.65 5.11
CA ILE A 4 -7.50 5.42 4.52
C ILE A 4 -8.25 4.68 5.61
N VAL A 5 -9.47 4.29 5.31
CA VAL A 5 -10.34 3.60 6.26
C VAL A 5 -10.85 2.32 5.61
N ALA A 6 -10.77 1.21 6.34
CA ALA A 6 -11.41 -0.03 5.96
C ALA A 6 -12.56 -0.30 6.92
N TYR A 7 -13.70 -0.63 6.36
CA TYR A 7 -14.93 -0.89 7.11
C TYR A 7 -15.53 -2.21 6.67
N LYS A 8 -15.73 -3.10 7.63
CA LYS A 8 -16.34 -4.41 7.36
C LYS A 8 -17.83 -4.36 7.70
N GLU A 9 -18.64 -4.77 6.74
CA GLU A 9 -20.09 -4.88 6.90
C GLU A 9 -20.55 -6.25 6.39
N ARG A 10 -20.97 -7.12 7.29
CA ARG A 10 -21.42 -8.48 6.99
C ARG A 10 -20.37 -9.25 6.19
N ASP A 11 -20.61 -9.45 4.90
CA ASP A 11 -19.78 -10.24 3.99
C ASP A 11 -18.92 -9.40 3.04
N LYS A 12 -18.86 -8.08 3.27
CA LYS A 12 -18.09 -7.19 2.41
C LYS A 12 -17.20 -6.24 3.21
N ILE A 13 -16.16 -5.76 2.55
CA ILE A 13 -15.26 -4.75 3.09
C ILE A 13 -15.28 -3.55 2.16
N ILE A 14 -15.45 -2.37 2.73
CA ILE A 14 -15.41 -1.11 2.00
C ILE A 14 -14.13 -0.40 2.42
N VAL A 15 -13.33 0.02 1.44
CA VAL A 15 -12.14 0.81 1.68
C VAL A 15 -12.36 2.20 1.10
N ALA A 16 -12.21 3.21 1.93
CA ALA A 16 -12.34 4.61 1.53
C ALA A 16 -11.05 5.35 1.80
N CYS A 17 -10.71 6.27 0.92
CA CYS A 17 -9.50 7.08 1.06
C CYS A 17 -9.71 8.48 0.49
N ASP A 18 -8.85 9.42 0.90
CA ASP A 18 -8.72 10.68 0.20
C ASP A 18 -7.93 10.46 -1.09
N ASP A 19 -8.05 11.39 -2.05
CA ASP A 19 -7.39 11.25 -3.36
C ASP A 19 -6.35 12.34 -3.62
N ARG A 20 -5.96 13.09 -2.59
CA ARG A 20 -5.04 14.21 -2.73
C ARG A 20 -3.60 13.77 -2.49
N GLU A 21 -2.76 14.05 -3.47
CA GLU A 21 -1.34 13.81 -3.41
C GLU A 21 -0.61 15.14 -3.47
N THR A 22 0.35 15.37 -2.56
CA THR A 22 1.22 16.54 -2.58
C THR A 22 2.48 16.20 -3.36
N VAL A 23 2.77 16.96 -4.40
CA VAL A 23 4.00 16.84 -5.18
C VAL A 23 4.88 18.04 -4.85
N LYS A 24 6.05 17.77 -4.27
CA LYS A 24 7.00 18.81 -3.88
C LYS A 24 8.02 19.04 -4.97
N ASN A 25 8.35 20.32 -5.20
CA ASN A 25 9.43 20.69 -6.11
C ASN A 25 10.25 21.85 -5.51
N LEU A 26 11.27 22.32 -6.25
CA LEU A 26 12.19 23.33 -5.75
C LEU A 26 11.54 24.69 -5.48
N TYR A 27 10.41 24.99 -6.08
CA TYR A 27 9.80 26.31 -6.05
C TYR A 27 8.50 26.34 -5.26
N LYS A 28 7.71 25.30 -5.37
CA LYS A 28 6.42 25.24 -4.70
C LYS A 28 5.93 23.80 -4.59
N ASP A 29 5.06 23.57 -3.63
CA ASP A 29 4.30 22.33 -3.58
C ASP A 29 3.12 22.41 -4.54
N SER A 30 2.84 21.33 -5.21
CA SER A 30 1.65 21.19 -6.04
C SER A 30 0.82 20.02 -5.55
N TYR A 31 -0.44 20.00 -5.95
CA TYR A 31 -1.37 18.95 -5.55
C TYR A 31 -1.94 18.29 -6.79
N SER A 32 -2.03 16.98 -6.74
CA SER A 32 -2.69 16.21 -7.77
C SER A 32 -3.67 15.24 -7.13
N ARG A 33 -4.55 14.67 -7.95
CA ARG A 33 -5.44 13.61 -7.51
C ARG A 33 -4.85 12.28 -7.89
N LYS A 34 -4.75 11.41 -6.91
CA LYS A 34 -4.33 10.03 -7.13
C LYS A 34 -5.10 9.15 -6.17
N SER A 35 -5.71 8.09 -6.66
CA SER A 35 -6.36 7.11 -5.80
C SER A 35 -5.30 6.42 -4.94
N LYS A 36 -5.46 6.52 -3.62
CA LYS A 36 -4.54 5.90 -2.65
C LYS A 36 -4.96 4.49 -2.29
N ALA A 37 -6.10 4.05 -2.78
CA ALA A 37 -6.56 2.68 -2.66
C ALA A 37 -7.12 2.25 -4.00
N PHE A 38 -6.82 1.02 -4.41
CA PHE A 38 -7.29 0.48 -5.69
C PHE A 38 -7.44 -1.02 -5.60
N VAL A 39 -8.25 -1.56 -6.51
CA VAL A 39 -8.42 -3.01 -6.66
C VAL A 39 -7.33 -3.54 -7.59
N TYR A 40 -6.68 -4.62 -7.18
CA TYR A 40 -5.68 -5.30 -7.98
C TYR A 40 -6.17 -6.70 -8.33
N TYR A 41 -6.08 -7.05 -9.60
CA TYR A 41 -6.53 -8.34 -10.13
C TYR A 41 -5.32 -9.24 -10.40
N GLY A 42 -4.86 -9.91 -9.34
CA GLY A 42 -3.81 -10.92 -9.44
C GLY A 42 -4.39 -12.33 -9.43
N LYS A 43 -3.65 -13.28 -8.89
CA LYS A 43 -4.18 -14.63 -8.65
C LYS A 43 -5.38 -14.59 -7.72
N LYS A 44 -5.37 -13.66 -6.78
CA LYS A 44 -6.51 -13.30 -5.94
C LYS A 44 -6.79 -11.82 -6.15
N GLU A 45 -8.06 -11.45 -6.18
CA GLU A 45 -8.47 -10.06 -6.20
C GLU A 45 -8.38 -9.47 -4.80
N PHE A 46 -7.81 -8.30 -4.68
CA PHE A 46 -7.68 -7.60 -3.39
C PHE A 46 -7.69 -6.09 -3.59
N ILE A 47 -7.97 -5.39 -2.49
CA ILE A 47 -7.85 -3.93 -2.44
C ILE A 47 -6.59 -3.61 -1.66
N ILE A 48 -5.77 -2.71 -2.18
CA ILE A 48 -4.58 -2.23 -1.49
C ILE A 48 -4.63 -0.72 -1.42
N GLY A 49 -4.27 -0.18 -0.27
CA GLY A 49 -4.17 1.25 -0.06
C GLY A 49 -2.96 1.58 0.79
N CYS A 50 -2.43 2.79 0.62
CA CYS A 50 -1.26 3.25 1.35
C CYS A 50 -1.45 4.68 1.82
N ALA A 51 -1.19 4.90 3.11
CA ALA A 51 -1.04 6.22 3.69
C ALA A 51 0.45 6.48 3.88
N GLY A 52 0.94 7.64 3.45
CA GLY A 52 2.35 7.98 3.44
C GLY A 52 2.90 7.97 2.03
N ASN A 53 3.96 7.21 1.76
CA ASN A 53 4.51 7.11 0.42
C ASN A 53 3.63 6.21 -0.45
N VAL A 54 2.83 6.82 -1.31
CA VAL A 54 1.85 6.09 -2.15
C VAL A 54 2.51 5.14 -3.16
N ALA A 55 3.77 5.37 -3.51
CA ALA A 55 4.49 4.48 -4.43
C ALA A 55 4.67 3.07 -3.85
N ILE A 56 4.64 2.93 -2.54
CA ILE A 56 4.78 1.61 -1.89
C ILE A 56 3.65 0.67 -2.33
N ALA A 57 2.42 1.16 -2.40
CA ALA A 57 1.29 0.35 -2.85
C ALA A 57 1.47 -0.09 -4.31
N ASP A 58 1.94 0.81 -5.17
CA ASP A 58 2.18 0.50 -6.59
C ASP A 58 3.26 -0.57 -6.76
N ILE A 59 4.28 -0.56 -5.91
CA ILE A 59 5.38 -1.53 -5.96
C ILE A 59 4.93 -2.89 -5.40
N LEU A 60 4.21 -2.87 -4.29
CA LEU A 60 3.83 -4.09 -3.59
C LEU A 60 2.65 -4.82 -4.22
N ALA A 61 1.75 -4.12 -4.90
CA ALA A 61 0.56 -4.73 -5.47
C ALA A 61 0.88 -5.90 -6.42
N PRO A 62 1.81 -5.78 -7.39
CA PRO A 62 2.16 -6.91 -8.24
C PRO A 62 2.76 -8.09 -7.47
N LYS A 63 3.52 -7.82 -6.41
CA LYS A 63 4.12 -8.88 -5.57
C LYS A 63 3.05 -9.64 -4.80
N ILE A 64 2.12 -8.92 -4.19
CA ILE A 64 0.99 -9.52 -3.49
C ILE A 64 0.07 -10.26 -4.47
N GLY A 65 -0.08 -9.74 -5.68
CA GLY A 65 -0.90 -10.36 -6.73
C GLY A 65 -0.39 -11.70 -7.22
N GLN A 66 0.88 -12.03 -6.98
CA GLN A 66 1.44 -13.34 -7.31
C GLN A 66 1.15 -14.41 -6.26
N LEU A 67 0.67 -14.02 -5.08
CA LEU A 67 0.36 -14.95 -4.01
C LEU A 67 -0.89 -15.77 -4.35
N SER A 68 -0.81 -17.08 -4.14
CA SER A 68 -1.95 -17.98 -4.28
C SER A 68 -2.88 -17.88 -3.08
N LYS A 69 -2.37 -17.40 -1.95
CA LYS A 69 -3.12 -17.20 -0.71
C LYS A 69 -2.68 -15.89 -0.08
N ILE A 70 -3.64 -15.07 0.30
CA ILE A 70 -3.37 -13.79 0.97
C ILE A 70 -3.83 -13.91 2.42
N ASP A 71 -2.88 -13.93 3.33
CA ASP A 71 -3.11 -13.97 4.76
C ASP A 71 -2.00 -13.20 5.47
N GLU A 72 -2.04 -13.17 6.80
CA GLU A 72 -1.07 -12.45 7.60
C GLU A 72 0.36 -12.91 7.34
N THR A 73 0.57 -14.23 7.24
CA THR A 73 1.90 -14.80 7.04
C THR A 73 2.46 -14.46 5.67
N THR A 74 1.67 -14.64 4.61
CA THR A 74 2.13 -14.36 3.24
C THR A 74 2.39 -12.87 3.03
N LEU A 75 1.57 -12.01 3.59
CA LEU A 75 1.78 -10.55 3.53
C LEU A 75 3.04 -10.15 4.29
N TYR A 76 3.27 -10.73 5.46
CA TYR A 76 4.47 -10.47 6.25
C TYR A 76 5.74 -10.82 5.47
N ASP A 77 5.75 -11.99 4.82
CA ASP A 77 6.90 -12.42 4.02
C ASP A 77 7.19 -11.49 2.86
N VAL A 78 6.16 -11.03 2.16
CA VAL A 78 6.32 -10.06 1.06
C VAL A 78 6.88 -8.75 1.56
N ILE A 79 6.38 -8.24 2.67
CA ILE A 79 6.83 -6.97 3.25
C ILE A 79 8.28 -7.07 3.71
N LEU A 80 8.65 -8.14 4.38
CA LEU A 80 10.04 -8.34 4.82
C LEU A 80 11.00 -8.40 3.64
N ASP A 81 10.66 -9.15 2.60
CA ASP A 81 11.47 -9.24 1.40
C ASP A 81 11.66 -7.86 0.74
N PHE A 82 10.59 -7.10 0.68
CA PHE A 82 10.63 -5.74 0.11
C PHE A 82 11.52 -4.81 0.95
N GLN A 83 11.38 -4.84 2.28
CA GLN A 83 12.21 -4.03 3.18
C GLN A 83 13.68 -4.38 3.06
N ASP A 84 13.99 -5.66 2.98
CA ASP A 84 15.36 -6.12 2.83
C ASP A 84 15.99 -5.62 1.52
N LYS A 85 15.27 -5.75 0.41
CA LYS A 85 15.73 -5.25 -0.89
C LYS A 85 15.87 -3.74 -0.89
N PHE A 86 14.94 -3.04 -0.28
CA PHE A 86 14.97 -1.58 -0.20
C PHE A 86 16.20 -1.11 0.58
N ASN A 87 16.47 -1.70 1.73
CA ASN A 87 17.59 -1.32 2.59
C ASN A 87 18.95 -1.63 1.96
N ASN A 88 19.02 -2.59 1.05
CA ASN A 88 20.25 -3.00 0.38
C ASN A 88 20.44 -2.38 -1.00
N THR A 89 19.58 -1.45 -1.40
CA THR A 89 19.69 -0.76 -2.69
C THR A 89 20.66 0.43 -2.54
N PRO A 90 21.76 0.47 -3.33
CA PRO A 90 22.82 1.46 -3.11
C PRO A 90 22.44 2.91 -3.45
N TYR A 91 21.36 3.12 -4.17
CA TYR A 91 20.92 4.45 -4.59
C TYR A 91 19.83 5.03 -3.70
N ILE A 92 19.41 4.31 -2.68
CA ILE A 92 18.39 4.78 -1.75
C ILE A 92 19.08 5.28 -0.48
N ASN A 93 18.83 6.55 -0.15
CA ASN A 93 19.33 7.13 1.07
C ASN A 93 18.65 6.47 2.27
N SER A 94 19.42 6.19 3.33
CA SER A 94 18.88 5.62 4.57
C SER A 94 17.80 6.47 5.22
N ASP A 95 17.75 7.76 4.88
CA ASP A 95 16.70 8.68 5.36
C ASP A 95 15.40 8.53 4.57
N ASP A 96 15.42 7.85 3.41
CA ASP A 96 14.23 7.52 2.63
C ASP A 96 13.56 6.30 3.25
N CYS A 97 12.96 6.51 4.40
CA CYS A 97 12.28 5.45 5.11
C CYS A 97 11.06 4.94 4.34
N LEU A 98 10.81 3.65 4.46
CA LEU A 98 9.51 3.08 4.11
C LEU A 98 8.49 3.53 5.15
N ASP A 99 8.17 4.82 5.11
CA ASP A 99 7.27 5.42 6.06
C ASP A 99 5.86 5.40 5.50
N GLY A 100 4.99 4.70 6.18
CA GLY A 100 3.61 4.60 5.77
C GLY A 100 2.91 3.40 6.37
N GLN A 101 1.62 3.37 6.13
CA GLN A 101 0.75 2.27 6.54
C GLN A 101 0.06 1.72 5.31
N LEU A 102 -0.04 0.40 5.25
CA LEU A 102 -0.75 -0.30 4.18
C LEU A 102 -2.02 -0.93 4.72
N ILE A 103 -3.05 -0.88 3.91
CA ILE A 103 -4.26 -1.68 4.12
C ILE A 103 -4.38 -2.63 2.94
N VAL A 104 -4.54 -3.92 3.23
CA VAL A 104 -4.84 -4.94 2.22
C VAL A 104 -6.13 -5.62 2.63
N ALA A 105 -7.12 -5.58 1.77
CA ALA A 105 -8.42 -6.21 2.01
C ALA A 105 -8.66 -7.29 0.96
N CYS A 106 -8.89 -8.51 1.42
CA CYS A 106 -9.13 -9.67 0.56
C CYS A 106 -10.21 -10.54 1.18
N ASN A 107 -11.20 -10.92 0.39
CA ASN A 107 -12.38 -11.68 0.84
C ASN A 107 -13.13 -10.90 1.92
N ASP A 108 -13.18 -11.45 3.13
CA ASP A 108 -13.87 -10.84 4.27
C ASP A 108 -12.92 -10.30 5.34
N LYS A 109 -11.65 -10.19 5.02
CA LYS A 109 -10.60 -9.76 5.96
C LYS A 109 -9.84 -8.56 5.44
N ALA A 110 -9.48 -7.68 6.36
CA ALA A 110 -8.60 -6.55 6.09
C ALA A 110 -7.39 -6.62 7.02
N TYR A 111 -6.23 -6.31 6.47
CA TYR A 111 -4.95 -6.32 7.18
C TYR A 111 -4.37 -4.92 7.17
N ILE A 112 -3.93 -4.46 8.33
CA ILE A 112 -3.25 -3.17 8.46
C ILE A 112 -1.79 -3.47 8.78
N ILE A 113 -0.91 -2.90 7.97
CA ILE A 113 0.54 -3.08 8.09
C ILE A 113 1.17 -1.72 8.34
N SER A 114 1.86 -1.59 9.43
CA SER A 114 2.56 -0.35 9.79
C SER A 114 4.05 -0.56 9.97
#